data_04fd0a6a4e36ae8c4730c4937a7d03e8
#
_entry.id   04fd0a6a4e36ae8c4730c4937a7d03e8
#
_cell.length_a   1.000
_cell.length_b   1.000
_cell.length_c   1.000
_cell.angle_alpha   90.00
_cell.angle_beta   90.00
_cell.angle_gamma   90.00
#
_symmetry.space_group_name_H-M   'P 1'
#
loop_
_entity.id
_entity.type
_entity.pdbx_description
1 polymer ?
#
loop_
_entity_poly.entity_id
_entity_poly.type
_entity_poly.pdbx_seq_one_letter_code
_entity_poly.pdbx_strand_id
1 'polypeptide(L)'
;MSLKFFLLYVATWSLVALTPGPAVMCAMSQATRYGFRASLAGITGTQAGNLVFFICTALGLATLLNTATAAFTVLRIAGAIYLFYLGVRIIVSTFRRAKEAETVTPSAPPAQHSLFLQGLAIQITNPKALLFVSALLPQFIEPQRPLALQLVILGAITIVVVLVVLCLLAIDT
;
A
#
# COMPACT_ATOMS: atom_id res chain seq x y z
N MET A 1 -20.35 10.07 -3.88
CA MET A 1 -19.33 9.78 -4.92
C MET A 1 -20.07 9.42 -6.20
N SER A 2 -19.73 10.03 -7.33
CA SER A 2 -20.37 9.66 -8.61
C SER A 2 -19.84 8.30 -9.06
N LEU A 3 -20.63 7.56 -9.85
CA LEU A 3 -20.21 6.26 -10.41
C LEU A 3 -18.91 6.38 -11.21
N LYS A 4 -18.72 7.49 -11.91
CA LYS A 4 -17.49 7.78 -12.67
C LYS A 4 -16.27 7.84 -11.75
N PHE A 5 -16.35 8.56 -10.64
CA PHE A 5 -15.23 8.64 -9.66
C PHE A 5 -14.96 7.29 -8.99
N PHE A 6 -16.00 6.52 -8.69
CA PHE A 6 -15.86 5.16 -8.15
C PHE A 6 -15.10 4.26 -9.13
N LEU A 7 -15.53 4.19 -10.38
CA LEU A 7 -14.88 3.35 -11.40
C LEU A 7 -13.43 3.80 -11.67
N LEU A 8 -13.18 5.10 -11.70
CA LEU A 8 -11.84 5.64 -11.89
C LEU A 8 -10.92 5.26 -10.72
N TYR A 9 -11.42 5.33 -9.48
CA TYR A 9 -10.67 4.94 -8.30
C TYR A 9 -10.33 3.44 -8.32
N VAL A 10 -11.32 2.58 -8.59
CA VAL A 10 -11.11 1.13 -8.69
C VAL A 10 -10.09 0.80 -9.78
N ALA A 11 -10.22 1.40 -10.96
CA ALA A 11 -9.29 1.18 -12.06
C ALA A 11 -7.86 1.62 -11.71
N THR A 12 -7.72 2.83 -11.16
CA THR A 12 -6.42 3.38 -10.75
C THR A 12 -5.77 2.50 -9.68
N TRP A 13 -6.54 2.09 -8.67
CA TRP A 13 -6.03 1.24 -7.58
C TRP A 13 -5.67 -0.16 -8.06
N SER A 14 -6.45 -0.73 -8.96
CA SER A 14 -6.15 -2.03 -9.57
C SER A 14 -4.83 -1.98 -10.36
N LEU A 15 -4.62 -0.96 -11.18
CA LEU A 15 -3.36 -0.75 -11.90
C LEU A 15 -2.17 -0.61 -10.95
N VAL A 16 -2.34 0.18 -9.90
CA VAL A 16 -1.30 0.35 -8.87
C VAL A 16 -1.05 -0.96 -8.13
N ALA A 17 -2.07 -1.70 -7.75
CA ALA A 17 -1.93 -2.97 -7.04
C ALA A 17 -1.23 -4.05 -7.87
N LEU A 18 -1.53 -4.14 -9.17
CA LEU A 18 -0.91 -5.08 -10.10
C LEU A 18 0.55 -4.75 -10.42
N THR A 19 0.96 -3.49 -10.28
CA THR A 19 2.36 -3.11 -10.49
C THR A 19 3.26 -3.76 -9.44
N PRO A 20 4.32 -4.51 -9.82
CA PRO A 20 5.23 -5.12 -8.86
C PRO A 20 5.79 -4.10 -7.85
N GLY A 21 5.76 -4.45 -6.58
CA GLY A 21 6.24 -3.60 -5.49
C GLY A 21 6.52 -4.43 -4.24
N PRO A 22 7.06 -3.82 -3.17
CA PRO A 22 7.51 -4.54 -1.98
C PRO A 22 6.43 -5.45 -1.38
N ALA A 23 5.17 -5.01 -1.31
CA ALA A 23 4.07 -5.81 -0.76
C ALA A 23 3.72 -7.01 -1.65
N VAL A 24 3.71 -6.83 -2.98
CA VAL A 24 3.50 -7.93 -3.95
C VAL A 24 4.63 -8.95 -3.83
N MET A 25 5.89 -8.48 -3.86
CA MET A 25 7.06 -9.36 -3.75
C MET A 25 7.08 -10.12 -2.42
N CYS A 26 6.65 -9.50 -1.33
CA CYS A 26 6.52 -10.16 -0.04
C CYS A 26 5.47 -11.28 -0.08
N ALA A 27 4.26 -11.00 -0.57
CA ALA A 27 3.18 -11.98 -0.65
C ALA A 27 3.56 -13.17 -1.54
N MET A 28 4.13 -12.92 -2.72
CA MET A 28 4.60 -13.96 -3.64
C MET A 28 5.74 -14.78 -3.02
N SER A 29 6.73 -14.13 -2.40
CA SER A 29 7.84 -14.82 -1.73
C SER A 29 7.37 -15.71 -0.58
N GLN A 30 6.40 -15.25 0.21
CA GLN A 30 5.81 -16.07 1.27
C GLN A 30 5.00 -17.24 0.70
N ALA A 31 4.27 -17.03 -0.40
CA ALA A 31 3.49 -18.07 -1.05
C ALA A 31 4.41 -19.15 -1.66
N THR A 32 5.46 -18.76 -2.37
CA THR A 32 6.43 -19.68 -2.96
C THR A 32 7.20 -20.47 -1.92
N ARG A 33 7.58 -19.83 -0.79
CA ARG A 33 8.40 -20.48 0.25
C ARG A 33 7.59 -21.32 1.23
N TYR A 34 6.42 -20.86 1.60
CA TYR A 34 5.64 -21.41 2.74
C TYR A 34 4.23 -21.84 2.34
N GLY A 35 3.86 -21.68 1.08
CA GLY A 35 2.55 -21.96 0.54
C GLY A 35 1.52 -20.84 0.75
N PHE A 36 0.45 -20.88 -0.06
CA PHE A 36 -0.60 -19.86 -0.08
C PHE A 36 -1.21 -19.58 1.30
N ARG A 37 -1.52 -20.65 2.08
CA ARG A 37 -2.14 -20.48 3.41
C ARG A 37 -1.27 -19.68 4.38
N ALA A 38 0.03 -19.87 4.33
CA ALA A 38 0.97 -19.11 5.16
C ALA A 38 1.07 -17.66 4.71
N SER A 39 1.05 -17.39 3.39
CA SER A 39 1.12 -16.04 2.83
C SER A 39 -0.10 -15.18 3.19
N LEU A 40 -1.25 -15.78 3.52
CA LEU A 40 -2.43 -15.05 3.99
C LEU A 40 -2.13 -14.22 5.26
N ALA A 41 -1.25 -14.71 6.13
CA ALA A 41 -0.83 -13.93 7.30
C ALA A 41 -0.07 -12.65 6.90
N GLY A 42 0.83 -12.71 5.93
CA GLY A 42 1.51 -11.52 5.40
C GLY A 42 0.58 -10.58 4.64
N ILE A 43 -0.35 -11.14 3.86
CA ILE A 43 -1.38 -10.37 3.15
C ILE A 43 -2.26 -9.61 4.16
N THR A 44 -2.71 -10.26 5.24
CA THR A 44 -3.48 -9.58 6.30
C THR A 44 -2.66 -8.51 7.01
N GLY A 45 -1.36 -8.74 7.22
CA GLY A 45 -0.43 -7.72 7.72
C GLY A 45 -0.33 -6.50 6.79
N THR A 46 -0.24 -6.74 5.48
CA THR A 46 -0.28 -5.68 4.46
C THR A 46 -1.58 -4.88 4.53
N GLN A 47 -2.73 -5.54 4.72
CA GLN A 47 -4.02 -4.86 4.87
C GLN A 47 -4.11 -4.05 6.17
N ALA A 48 -3.55 -4.53 7.26
CA ALA A 48 -3.43 -3.74 8.49
C ALA A 48 -2.60 -2.46 8.27
N GLY A 49 -1.52 -2.54 7.48
CA GLY A 49 -0.75 -1.37 7.07
C GLY A 49 -1.55 -0.37 6.21
N ASN A 50 -2.37 -0.86 5.28
CA ASN A 50 -3.30 -0.01 4.53
C ASN A 50 -4.28 0.72 5.46
N LEU A 51 -4.85 0.00 6.45
CA LEU A 51 -5.76 0.59 7.42
C LEU A 51 -5.08 1.70 8.24
N VAL A 52 -3.84 1.50 8.67
CA VAL A 52 -3.04 2.53 9.35
C VAL A 52 -2.92 3.78 8.47
N PHE A 53 -2.60 3.62 7.18
CA PHE A 53 -2.53 4.77 6.26
C PHE A 53 -3.86 5.51 6.13
N PHE A 54 -4.99 4.81 6.02
CA PHE A 54 -6.31 5.45 5.95
C PHE A 54 -6.66 6.19 7.24
N ILE A 55 -6.34 5.62 8.41
CA ILE A 55 -6.54 6.28 9.70
C ILE A 55 -5.67 7.55 9.80
N CYS A 56 -4.37 7.45 9.47
CA CYS A 56 -3.47 8.60 9.46
C CYS A 56 -3.95 9.69 8.50
N THR A 57 -4.44 9.29 7.32
CA THR A 57 -4.99 10.24 6.34
C THR A 57 -6.27 10.88 6.84
N ALA A 58 -7.16 10.13 7.48
CA ALA A 58 -8.39 10.68 8.06
C ALA A 58 -8.08 11.74 9.13
N LEU A 59 -7.13 11.46 10.03
CA LEU A 59 -6.69 12.39 11.06
C LEU A 59 -5.95 13.60 10.46
N GLY A 60 -5.07 13.37 9.49
CA GLY A 60 -4.31 14.42 8.82
C GLY A 60 -5.20 15.34 7.97
N LEU A 61 -6.12 14.78 7.21
CA LEU A 61 -7.04 15.56 6.38
C LEU A 61 -8.05 16.36 7.20
N ALA A 62 -8.53 15.81 8.32
CA ALA A 62 -9.39 16.53 9.25
C ALA A 62 -8.69 17.76 9.87
N THR A 63 -7.41 17.66 10.18
CA THR A 63 -6.61 18.80 10.65
C THR A 63 -6.31 19.81 9.54
N LEU A 64 -6.08 19.34 8.30
CA LEU A 64 -5.74 20.20 7.15
C LEU A 64 -6.92 21.00 6.63
N LEU A 65 -8.14 20.48 6.69
CA LEU A 65 -9.36 21.24 6.34
C LEU A 65 -9.61 22.43 7.28
N ASN A 66 -9.00 22.38 8.48
CA ASN A 66 -9.10 23.44 9.48
C ASN A 66 -7.87 24.35 9.55
N THR A 67 -6.81 24.11 8.77
CA THR A 67 -5.53 24.82 8.84
C THR A 67 -5.17 25.45 7.49
N ALA A 68 -4.51 26.61 7.54
CA ALA A 68 -4.20 27.44 6.38
C ALA A 68 -3.50 26.68 5.22
N THR A 69 -3.85 27.05 4.00
CA THR A 69 -3.40 26.54 2.69
C THR A 69 -1.87 26.40 2.52
N ALA A 70 -1.08 27.19 3.25
CA ALA A 70 0.39 27.17 3.18
C ALA A 70 1.00 25.88 3.77
N ALA A 71 0.49 25.40 4.91
CA ALA A 71 0.98 24.17 5.55
C ALA A 71 0.72 22.92 4.68
N PHE A 72 -0.40 22.90 3.96
CA PHE A 72 -0.72 21.84 3.00
C PHE A 72 0.28 21.83 1.83
N THR A 73 0.61 22.98 1.28
CA THR A 73 1.57 23.09 0.18
C THR A 73 2.96 22.61 0.61
N VAL A 74 3.42 22.99 1.80
CA VAL A 74 4.71 22.54 2.34
C VAL A 74 4.72 21.02 2.55
N LEU A 75 3.67 20.45 3.14
CA LEU A 75 3.56 19.00 3.35
C LEU A 75 3.52 18.23 2.01
N ARG A 76 2.82 18.75 1.01
CA ARG A 76 2.76 18.18 -0.34
C ARG A 76 4.12 18.19 -1.03
N ILE A 77 4.87 19.28 -0.95
CA ILE A 77 6.21 19.40 -1.55
C ILE A 77 7.21 18.51 -0.80
N ALA A 78 7.21 18.53 0.53
CA ALA A 78 8.06 17.66 1.34
C ALA A 78 7.77 16.17 1.09
N GLY A 79 6.50 15.80 0.99
CA GLY A 79 6.07 14.47 0.59
C GLY A 79 6.60 14.07 -0.80
N ALA A 80 6.46 14.93 -1.79
CA ALA A 80 6.95 14.68 -3.15
C ALA A 80 8.48 14.51 -3.21
N ILE A 81 9.24 15.32 -2.49
CA ILE A 81 10.71 15.21 -2.40
C ILE A 81 11.11 13.90 -1.71
N TYR A 82 10.47 13.56 -0.59
CA TYR A 82 10.71 12.30 0.12
C TYR A 82 10.43 11.08 -0.76
N LEU A 83 9.37 11.13 -1.55
CA LEU A 83 8.97 10.06 -2.45
C LEU A 83 9.92 9.91 -3.64
N PHE A 84 10.41 11.02 -4.18
CA PHE A 84 11.46 11.00 -5.20
C PHE A 84 12.74 10.35 -4.66
N TYR A 85 13.17 10.75 -3.45
CA TYR A 85 14.30 10.12 -2.76
C TYR A 85 14.11 8.61 -2.57
N LEU A 86 12.92 8.20 -2.11
CA LEU A 86 12.61 6.79 -1.89
C LEU A 86 12.59 6.00 -3.21
N GLY A 87 12.02 6.57 -4.28
CA GLY A 87 12.01 5.99 -5.63
C GLY A 87 13.43 5.73 -6.15
N VAL A 88 14.30 6.71 -6.06
CA VAL A 88 15.72 6.58 -6.43
C VAL A 88 16.40 5.49 -5.59
N ARG A 89 16.18 5.46 -4.28
CA ARG A 89 16.75 4.46 -3.38
C ARG A 89 16.32 3.03 -3.72
N ILE A 90 15.04 2.83 -4.09
CA ILE A 90 14.53 1.52 -4.51
C ILE A 90 15.17 1.09 -5.82
N ILE A 91 15.24 1.96 -6.82
CA ILE A 91 15.91 1.67 -8.10
C ILE A 91 17.35 1.22 -7.85
N VAL A 92 18.11 1.98 -7.06
CA VAL A 92 19.50 1.65 -6.72
C VAL A 92 19.62 0.32 -5.96
N SER A 93 18.70 0.06 -5.00
CA SER A 93 18.72 -1.21 -4.23
C SER A 93 18.35 -2.42 -5.07
N THR A 94 17.46 -2.27 -6.06
CA THR A 94 17.06 -3.35 -6.97
C THR A 94 18.23 -3.78 -7.85
N PHE A 95 19.00 -2.82 -8.37
CA PHE A 95 20.22 -3.13 -9.14
C PHE A 95 21.32 -3.80 -8.30
N ARG A 96 21.39 -3.53 -7.00
CA ARG A 96 22.33 -4.22 -6.09
C ARG A 96 21.88 -5.64 -5.75
N ARG A 97 20.59 -5.89 -5.49
CA ARG A 97 20.05 -7.23 -5.14
C ARG A 97 20.00 -8.21 -6.30
N ALA A 98 19.95 -7.76 -7.54
CA ALA A 98 20.02 -8.63 -8.72
C ALA A 98 21.35 -9.42 -8.78
N LYS A 99 22.36 -9.04 -7.99
CA LYS A 99 23.68 -9.69 -7.91
C LYS A 99 23.78 -10.77 -6.83
N GLU A 100 22.81 -10.84 -5.92
CA GLU A 100 22.78 -11.78 -4.78
C GLU A 100 21.52 -12.66 -4.86
N ALA A 101 21.42 -13.48 -5.91
CA ALA A 101 20.40 -14.54 -5.96
C ALA A 101 20.87 -15.69 -5.03
N GLU A 102 20.57 -15.60 -3.75
CA GLU A 102 20.76 -16.69 -2.81
C GLU A 102 19.83 -17.87 -3.12
N THR A 103 20.43 -19.04 -3.20
CA THR A 103 19.72 -20.33 -3.28
C THR A 103 18.81 -20.50 -2.07
N VAL A 104 17.51 -20.50 -2.35
CA VAL A 104 16.47 -20.65 -1.32
C VAL A 104 16.41 -22.10 -0.88
N THR A 105 16.96 -22.41 0.29
CA THR A 105 16.70 -23.68 0.97
C THR A 105 15.30 -23.67 1.58
N PRO A 106 14.49 -24.73 1.38
CA PRO A 106 13.18 -24.85 2.03
C PRO A 106 13.39 -24.92 3.55
N SER A 107 12.99 -23.89 4.26
CA SER A 107 12.94 -23.87 5.71
C SER A 107 11.50 -24.00 6.20
N ALA A 108 11.31 -24.54 7.41
CA ALA A 108 10.00 -24.62 8.02
C ALA A 108 9.33 -23.22 8.05
N PRO A 109 7.99 -23.14 7.83
CA PRO A 109 7.30 -21.87 7.80
C PRO A 109 7.45 -21.16 9.15
N PRO A 110 7.80 -19.86 9.16
CA PRO A 110 7.82 -19.06 10.38
C PRO A 110 6.43 -19.01 11.01
N ALA A 111 6.37 -18.66 12.29
CA ALA A 111 5.09 -18.45 12.95
C ALA A 111 4.23 -17.41 12.21
N GLN A 112 2.94 -17.61 12.12
CA GLN A 112 2.03 -16.74 11.36
C GLN A 112 2.12 -15.27 11.77
N HIS A 113 2.31 -14.98 13.07
CA HIS A 113 2.49 -13.61 13.55
C HIS A 113 3.74 -12.94 12.97
N SER A 114 4.82 -13.71 12.73
CA SER A 114 6.04 -13.19 12.10
C SER A 114 5.79 -12.79 10.64
N LEU A 115 5.05 -13.62 9.89
CA LEU A 115 4.65 -13.30 8.51
C LEU A 115 3.73 -12.09 8.46
N PHE A 116 2.78 -11.98 9.40
CA PHE A 116 1.92 -10.81 9.55
C PHE A 116 2.72 -9.54 9.80
N LEU A 117 3.62 -9.56 10.79
CA LEU A 117 4.47 -8.39 11.10
C LEU A 117 5.37 -8.00 9.94
N GLN A 118 5.86 -8.97 9.17
CA GLN A 118 6.63 -8.69 7.96
C GLN A 118 5.78 -7.97 6.91
N GLY A 119 4.56 -8.44 6.64
CA GLY A 119 3.63 -7.79 5.72
C GLY A 119 3.27 -6.38 6.17
N LEU A 120 2.98 -6.20 7.47
CA LEU A 120 2.69 -4.90 8.09
C LEU A 120 3.87 -3.93 7.94
N ALA A 121 5.09 -4.35 8.34
CA ALA A 121 6.28 -3.52 8.27
C ALA A 121 6.60 -3.11 6.82
N ILE A 122 6.52 -4.05 5.89
CA ILE A 122 6.73 -3.78 4.46
C ILE A 122 5.69 -2.77 3.94
N GLN A 123 4.42 -2.90 4.32
CA GLN A 123 3.38 -1.97 3.86
C GLN A 123 3.56 -0.56 4.45
N ILE A 124 3.86 -0.44 5.74
CA ILE A 124 4.09 0.86 6.38
C ILE A 124 5.30 1.59 5.77
N THR A 125 6.32 0.84 5.35
CA THR A 125 7.51 1.39 4.68
C THR A 125 7.38 1.42 3.16
N ASN A 126 6.23 1.01 2.60
CA ASN A 126 6.02 0.92 1.17
C ASN A 126 5.85 2.31 0.54
N PRO A 127 6.82 2.79 -0.24
CA PRO A 127 6.74 4.12 -0.83
C PRO A 127 5.60 4.26 -1.82
N LYS A 128 5.25 3.16 -2.51
CA LYS A 128 4.14 3.13 -3.46
C LYS A 128 2.80 3.39 -2.75
N ALA A 129 2.59 2.78 -1.58
CA ALA A 129 1.38 2.98 -0.79
C ALA A 129 1.34 4.41 -0.21
N LEU A 130 2.47 4.91 0.31
CA LEU A 130 2.59 6.29 0.77
C LEU A 130 2.26 7.31 -0.33
N LEU A 131 2.82 7.11 -1.54
CA LEU A 131 2.55 7.95 -2.72
C LEU A 131 1.06 7.99 -3.04
N PHE A 132 0.45 6.81 -3.11
CA PHE A 132 -0.95 6.72 -3.48
C PHE A 132 -1.84 7.43 -2.46
N VAL A 133 -1.65 7.15 -1.18
CA VAL A 133 -2.49 7.72 -0.13
C VAL A 133 -2.26 9.23 0.01
N SER A 134 -1.03 9.72 -0.10
CA SER A 134 -0.74 11.14 0.06
C SER A 134 -1.05 12.00 -1.17
N ALA A 135 -0.82 11.48 -2.38
CA ALA A 135 -0.93 12.27 -3.61
C ALA A 135 -2.21 11.98 -4.41
N LEU A 136 -2.67 10.74 -4.46
CA LEU A 136 -3.82 10.35 -5.28
C LEU A 136 -5.13 10.32 -4.50
N LEU A 137 -5.14 9.80 -3.27
CA LEU A 137 -6.39 9.69 -2.49
C LEU A 137 -7.12 11.03 -2.33
N PRO A 138 -6.46 12.18 -2.04
CA PRO A 138 -7.14 13.47 -1.94
C PRO A 138 -7.87 13.92 -3.22
N GLN A 139 -7.43 13.43 -4.40
CA GLN A 139 -8.07 13.77 -5.68
C GLN A 139 -9.43 13.12 -5.87
N PHE A 140 -9.74 12.08 -5.09
CA PHE A 140 -11.02 11.36 -5.10
C PHE A 140 -11.98 11.82 -4.02
N ILE A 141 -11.59 12.82 -3.22
CA ILE A 141 -12.41 13.38 -2.15
C ILE A 141 -13.19 14.58 -2.68
N GLU A 142 -14.51 14.53 -2.56
CA GLU A 142 -15.43 15.63 -2.90
C GLU A 142 -15.62 16.53 -1.65
N PRO A 143 -15.16 17.81 -1.68
CA PRO A 143 -15.20 18.67 -0.48
C PRO A 143 -16.60 18.92 0.11
N GLN A 144 -17.65 18.79 -0.71
CA GLN A 144 -19.04 19.04 -0.31
C GLN A 144 -19.72 17.84 0.33
N ARG A 145 -19.02 16.71 0.48
CA ARG A 145 -19.57 15.49 1.09
C ARG A 145 -18.87 15.13 2.40
N PRO A 146 -19.53 14.40 3.30
CA PRO A 146 -18.92 13.99 4.55
C PRO A 146 -17.61 13.20 4.31
N LEU A 147 -16.50 13.75 4.80
CA LEU A 147 -15.16 13.18 4.61
C LEU A 147 -15.06 11.74 5.15
N ALA A 148 -15.58 11.51 6.37
CA ALA A 148 -15.49 10.20 7.02
C ALA A 148 -16.12 9.09 6.17
N LEU A 149 -17.31 9.33 5.59
CA LEU A 149 -17.98 8.35 4.75
C LEU A 149 -17.18 8.05 3.47
N GLN A 150 -16.59 9.07 2.86
CA GLN A 150 -15.75 8.90 1.67
C GLN A 150 -14.50 8.06 1.99
N LEU A 151 -13.82 8.36 3.09
CA LEU A 151 -12.62 7.61 3.51
C LEU A 151 -12.95 6.15 3.84
N VAL A 152 -14.09 5.87 4.47
CA VAL A 152 -14.54 4.50 4.73
C VAL A 152 -14.78 3.76 3.41
N ILE A 153 -15.48 4.36 2.46
CA ILE A 153 -15.77 3.74 1.16
C ILE A 153 -14.48 3.51 0.37
N LEU A 154 -13.62 4.52 0.25
CA LEU A 154 -12.36 4.43 -0.49
C LEU A 154 -11.41 3.44 0.18
N GLY A 155 -11.36 3.42 1.52
CA GLY A 155 -10.58 2.44 2.28
C GLY A 155 -11.07 1.01 2.08
N ALA A 156 -12.37 0.78 2.13
CA ALA A 156 -12.96 -0.55 1.88
C ALA A 156 -12.64 -1.04 0.46
N ILE A 157 -12.79 -0.18 -0.55
CA ILE A 157 -12.43 -0.51 -1.95
C ILE A 157 -10.94 -0.88 -2.03
N THR A 158 -10.07 -0.07 -1.44
CA THR A 158 -8.62 -0.35 -1.42
C THR A 158 -8.32 -1.71 -0.82
N ILE A 159 -8.88 -2.01 0.37
CA ILE A 159 -8.67 -3.28 1.05
C ILE A 159 -9.12 -4.45 0.18
N VAL A 160 -10.31 -4.36 -0.42
CA VAL A 160 -10.85 -5.42 -1.28
C VAL A 160 -9.99 -5.61 -2.52
N VAL A 161 -9.65 -4.53 -3.24
CA VAL A 161 -8.84 -4.62 -4.46
C VAL A 161 -7.46 -5.19 -4.17
N VAL A 162 -6.77 -4.68 -3.14
CA VAL A 162 -5.43 -5.19 -2.79
C VAL A 162 -5.48 -6.63 -2.30
N LEU A 163 -6.49 -6.99 -1.51
CA LEU A 163 -6.68 -8.36 -1.05
C LEU A 163 -6.84 -9.33 -2.24
N VAL A 164 -7.75 -8.99 -3.17
CA VAL A 164 -8.00 -9.82 -4.35
C VAL A 164 -6.73 -9.96 -5.19
N VAL A 165 -6.04 -8.85 -5.49
CA VAL A 165 -4.83 -8.88 -6.31
C VAL A 165 -3.71 -9.69 -5.64
N LEU A 166 -3.45 -9.48 -4.33
CA LEU A 166 -2.40 -10.22 -3.64
C LEU A 166 -2.73 -11.71 -3.50
N CYS A 167 -4.00 -12.06 -3.28
CA CYS A 167 -4.42 -13.46 -3.24
C CYS A 167 -4.28 -14.13 -4.62
N LEU A 168 -4.69 -13.48 -5.70
CA LEU A 168 -4.54 -14.01 -7.06
C LEU A 168 -3.06 -14.25 -7.40
N LEU A 169 -2.20 -13.26 -7.14
CA LEU A 169 -0.77 -13.39 -7.39
C LEU A 169 -0.09 -14.44 -6.50
N ALA A 170 -0.59 -14.65 -5.27
CA ALA A 170 -0.05 -15.65 -4.36
C ALA A 170 -0.54 -17.08 -4.67
N ILE A 171 -1.66 -17.25 -5.37
CA ILE A 171 -2.14 -18.56 -5.84
C ILE A 171 -1.35 -19.03 -7.06
N ASP A 172 -0.94 -18.09 -7.90
CA ASP A 172 -0.28 -18.35 -9.20
C ASP A 172 1.24 -18.61 -9.05
N THR A 173 1.74 -18.65 -7.80
CA THR A 173 3.16 -18.89 -7.47
C THR A 173 3.37 -20.27 -6.86
#